data_a3eefa8d222f96dd19528850663ed4cd
#
_entry.id   a3eefa8d222f96dd19528850663ed4cd
#
_cell.length_a   1.000
_cell.length_b   1.000
_cell.length_c   1.000
_cell.angle_alpha   90.00
_cell.angle_beta   90.00
_cell.angle_gamma   90.00
#
_symmetry.space_group_name_H-M   'P 1'
#
loop_
_entity.id
_entity.type
_entity.pdbx_description
1 polymer ?
#
loop_
_entity_poly.entity_id
_entity_poly.type
_entity_poly.pdbx_seq_one_letter_code
_entity_poly.pdbx_strand_id
1 'polypeptide(L)'
;MSRFAIVGSGPMGLMAAMELLKKGHQVDVYERDDRIGGMSADFDFDGLRIERYYHFICKTDFPLFKLLEDLQLSDRLHWTDTKMGYYYQGKLHKWGTPFALLGFPHLGLVDKIRYALHVMHTKGISDWTALDKENARDWITRWIGPQAYKVMWEKAFALKFFEYQNDLSASWIGTRIKRVALSRRNLFNESMGYLEGGSAVLLQRMAAEVTRLGGRILLSQPIEEVASVDGKVAGIRTRDGHHAYDGVVSTAPIQYVPGMVPGLPKTFADQVAAIENIPVACVILKLSKPVSENFWINISDDCIAIPGLIEYSNLNPGKGPGEHIVYAPYYMPKTHPKWQWSNQQLIDEVVSYLQMINPDFKPEWIRATHCHRYEYAQTICPPGFQDMLPPMKTPLQGFYMADTAYYYPEDRSINESIAVGAKLVADL
;
A
#
# COMPACT_ATOMS: atom_id res chain seq x y z
N MET A 1 -8.80 -10.59 31.90
CA MET A 1 -7.82 -11.29 31.06
C MET A 1 -8.60 -12.16 30.10
N SER A 2 -8.50 -11.90 28.80
CA SER A 2 -9.24 -12.63 27.76
C SER A 2 -8.24 -13.22 26.78
N ARG A 3 -8.69 -14.23 26.02
CA ARG A 3 -7.88 -14.90 24.99
C ARG A 3 -8.33 -14.48 23.61
N PHE A 4 -7.44 -13.94 22.79
CA PHE A 4 -7.72 -13.46 21.45
C PHE A 4 -6.99 -14.26 20.38
N ALA A 5 -7.68 -14.50 19.26
CA ALA A 5 -7.06 -14.91 18.00
C ALA A 5 -6.95 -13.70 17.07
N ILE A 6 -5.77 -13.51 16.49
CA ILE A 6 -5.54 -12.51 15.44
C ILE A 6 -5.47 -13.23 14.09
N VAL A 7 -6.24 -12.75 13.09
CA VAL A 7 -6.20 -13.24 11.71
C VAL A 7 -5.26 -12.36 10.89
N GLY A 8 -4.13 -12.90 10.50
CA GLY A 8 -3.12 -12.21 9.71
C GLY A 8 -1.95 -11.66 10.53
N SER A 9 -0.73 -11.89 10.05
CA SER A 9 0.53 -11.44 10.63
C SER A 9 1.20 -10.30 9.85
N GLY A 10 0.40 -9.51 9.11
CA GLY A 10 0.85 -8.24 8.53
C GLY A 10 1.16 -7.20 9.62
N PRO A 11 1.72 -6.03 9.27
CA PRO A 11 2.04 -4.97 10.25
C PRO A 11 0.87 -4.61 11.16
N MET A 12 -0.37 -4.59 10.62
CA MET A 12 -1.60 -4.30 11.38
C MET A 12 -1.88 -5.37 12.43
N GLY A 13 -1.82 -6.66 12.05
CA GLY A 13 -2.08 -7.78 12.96
C GLY A 13 -1.02 -7.91 14.04
N LEU A 14 0.25 -7.73 13.69
CA LEU A 14 1.34 -7.74 14.67
C LEU A 14 1.21 -6.57 15.67
N MET A 15 0.80 -5.37 15.19
CA MET A 15 0.56 -4.24 16.08
C MET A 15 -0.61 -4.48 17.03
N ALA A 16 -1.74 -4.99 16.51
CA ALA A 16 -2.89 -5.35 17.34
C ALA A 16 -2.52 -6.42 18.39
N ALA A 17 -1.72 -7.42 18.02
CA ALA A 17 -1.23 -8.43 18.93
C ALA A 17 -0.36 -7.83 20.06
N MET A 18 0.59 -6.96 19.71
CA MET A 18 1.44 -6.28 20.69
C MET A 18 0.62 -5.47 21.70
N GLU A 19 -0.37 -4.70 21.22
CA GLU A 19 -1.20 -3.87 22.10
C GLU A 19 -2.09 -4.71 23.03
N LEU A 20 -2.70 -5.79 22.55
CA LEU A 20 -3.49 -6.70 23.40
C LEU A 20 -2.60 -7.40 24.46
N LEU A 21 -1.39 -7.84 24.08
CA LEU A 21 -0.46 -8.45 25.01
C LEU A 21 0.02 -7.48 26.10
N LYS A 22 0.29 -6.20 25.75
CA LYS A 22 0.63 -5.15 26.72
C LYS A 22 -0.49 -4.89 27.72
N LYS A 23 -1.75 -5.10 27.34
CA LYS A 23 -2.93 -5.00 28.20
C LYS A 23 -3.17 -6.26 29.07
N GLY A 24 -2.30 -7.28 28.95
CA GLY A 24 -2.36 -8.50 29.74
C GLY A 24 -3.30 -9.58 29.18
N HIS A 25 -3.73 -9.47 27.92
CA HIS A 25 -4.48 -10.53 27.26
C HIS A 25 -3.58 -11.65 26.75
N GLN A 26 -4.12 -12.82 26.50
CA GLN A 26 -3.45 -13.91 25.78
C GLN A 26 -3.73 -13.76 24.28
N VAL A 27 -2.73 -13.91 23.43
CA VAL A 27 -2.87 -13.69 21.99
C VAL A 27 -2.16 -14.79 21.19
N ASP A 28 -2.90 -15.34 20.24
CA ASP A 28 -2.39 -16.23 19.19
C ASP A 28 -2.63 -15.59 17.82
N VAL A 29 -1.57 -15.39 17.04
CA VAL A 29 -1.62 -14.84 15.69
C VAL A 29 -1.61 -15.99 14.69
N TYR A 30 -2.63 -16.06 13.83
CA TYR A 30 -2.78 -17.06 12.78
C TYR A 30 -2.47 -16.46 11.42
N GLU A 31 -1.56 -17.07 10.70
CA GLU A 31 -1.14 -16.64 9.37
C GLU A 31 -1.27 -17.80 8.37
N ARG A 32 -1.92 -17.54 7.23
CA ARG A 32 -2.07 -18.55 6.17
C ARG A 32 -0.78 -18.80 5.38
N ASP A 33 0.08 -17.78 5.29
CA ASP A 33 1.37 -17.88 4.58
C ASP A 33 2.41 -18.60 5.45
N ASP A 34 3.49 -19.07 4.84
CA ASP A 34 4.65 -19.67 5.49
C ASP A 34 5.57 -18.64 6.17
N ARG A 35 5.20 -17.36 6.09
CA ARG A 35 5.96 -16.21 6.61
C ARG A 35 5.06 -15.08 7.08
N ILE A 36 5.59 -14.25 7.97
CA ILE A 36 4.93 -13.03 8.45
C ILE A 36 5.00 -11.92 7.40
N GLY A 37 4.12 -10.90 7.52
CA GLY A 37 4.25 -9.62 6.85
C GLY A 37 3.18 -9.29 5.82
N GLY A 38 2.40 -10.25 5.34
CA GLY A 38 1.34 -10.01 4.35
C GLY A 38 1.88 -9.37 3.07
N MET A 39 1.39 -8.18 2.70
CA MET A 39 1.88 -7.43 1.54
C MET A 39 3.30 -6.88 1.72
N SER A 40 3.74 -6.68 2.97
CA SER A 40 5.09 -6.24 3.29
C SER A 40 6.07 -7.40 3.50
N ALA A 41 5.62 -8.64 3.28
CA ALA A 41 6.47 -9.82 3.39
C ALA A 41 7.63 -9.76 2.38
N ASP A 42 8.79 -10.19 2.83
CA ASP A 42 9.97 -10.31 2.00
C ASP A 42 10.15 -11.73 1.46
N PHE A 43 10.97 -11.86 0.42
CA PHE A 43 11.35 -13.14 -0.15
C PHE A 43 12.78 -13.08 -0.70
N ASP A 44 13.39 -14.23 -0.91
CA ASP A 44 14.67 -14.31 -1.61
C ASP A 44 14.46 -14.11 -3.11
N PHE A 45 15.16 -13.14 -3.66
CA PHE A 45 15.14 -12.83 -5.09
C PHE A 45 16.57 -12.81 -5.63
N ASP A 46 17.02 -13.95 -6.12
CA ASP A 46 18.36 -14.13 -6.66
C ASP A 46 19.46 -13.66 -5.67
N GLY A 47 19.38 -14.16 -4.42
CA GLY A 47 20.32 -13.87 -3.33
C GLY A 47 20.10 -12.53 -2.62
N LEU A 48 19.08 -11.74 -3.01
CA LEU A 48 18.66 -10.53 -2.31
C LEU A 48 17.34 -10.74 -1.57
N ARG A 49 17.26 -10.30 -0.32
CA ARG A 49 16.00 -10.22 0.40
C ARG A 49 15.31 -8.92 0.05
N ILE A 50 14.19 -9.00 -0.67
CA ILE A 50 13.37 -7.86 -1.10
C ILE A 50 11.91 -8.06 -0.73
N GLU A 51 11.14 -6.98 -0.68
CA GLU A 51 9.71 -7.02 -0.42
C GLU A 51 8.91 -7.45 -1.65
N ARG A 52 7.78 -8.14 -1.43
CA ARG A 52 6.85 -8.50 -2.52
C ARG A 52 6.30 -7.29 -3.25
N TYR A 53 6.13 -6.18 -2.54
CA TYR A 53 5.71 -4.87 -3.05
C TYR A 53 6.56 -3.80 -2.39
N TYR A 54 6.94 -2.79 -3.16
CA TYR A 54 7.79 -1.72 -2.66
C TYR A 54 7.11 -0.89 -1.57
N HIS A 55 7.86 -0.51 -0.55
CA HIS A 55 7.44 0.42 0.48
C HIS A 55 8.48 1.52 0.64
N PHE A 56 8.01 2.71 0.93
CA PHE A 56 8.84 3.87 1.27
C PHE A 56 8.22 4.61 2.44
N ILE A 57 9.02 5.38 3.15
CA ILE A 57 8.64 6.08 4.37
C ILE A 57 8.61 7.58 4.07
N CYS A 58 7.55 8.25 4.49
CA CYS A 58 7.41 9.70 4.39
C CYS A 58 7.72 10.38 5.72
N LYS A 59 8.08 11.67 5.68
CA LYS A 59 8.37 12.46 6.90
C LYS A 59 7.17 12.69 7.80
N THR A 60 5.98 12.32 7.36
CA THR A 60 4.71 12.39 8.10
C THR A 60 4.32 11.08 8.77
N ASP A 61 5.13 10.02 8.67
CA ASP A 61 4.80 8.68 9.15
C ASP A 61 5.10 8.53 10.66
N PHE A 62 4.47 9.41 11.50
CA PHE A 62 4.75 9.51 12.94
C PHE A 62 4.44 8.24 13.76
N PRO A 63 3.32 7.50 13.55
CA PRO A 63 3.09 6.21 14.19
C PRO A 63 4.21 5.21 13.96
N LEU A 64 4.75 5.15 12.73
CA LEU A 64 5.90 4.31 12.42
C LEU A 64 7.15 4.76 13.18
N PHE A 65 7.44 6.08 13.24
CA PHE A 65 8.62 6.58 13.96
C PHE A 65 8.57 6.23 15.43
N LYS A 66 7.41 6.39 16.06
CA LYS A 66 7.22 5.98 17.45
C LYS A 66 7.46 4.48 17.65
N LEU A 67 6.93 3.64 16.76
CA LEU A 67 7.16 2.20 16.85
C LEU A 67 8.63 1.84 16.64
N LEU A 68 9.35 2.51 15.72
CA LEU A 68 10.79 2.30 15.52
C LEU A 68 11.59 2.66 16.79
N GLU A 69 11.21 3.73 17.48
CA GLU A 69 11.80 4.11 18.77
C GLU A 69 11.53 3.04 19.84
N ASP A 70 10.27 2.63 20.02
CA ASP A 70 9.85 1.62 21.00
C ASP A 70 10.55 0.27 20.76
N LEU A 71 10.84 -0.07 19.50
CA LEU A 71 11.54 -1.31 19.12
C LEU A 71 13.06 -1.15 18.97
N GLN A 72 13.62 0.02 19.25
CA GLN A 72 15.06 0.33 19.13
C GLN A 72 15.60 0.11 17.71
N LEU A 73 14.85 0.60 16.70
CA LEU A 73 15.18 0.50 15.29
C LEU A 73 15.35 1.88 14.62
N SER A 74 15.34 2.98 15.38
CA SER A 74 15.42 4.35 14.84
C SER A 74 16.70 4.61 14.05
N ASP A 75 17.80 3.95 14.43
CA ASP A 75 19.11 4.00 13.75
C ASP A 75 19.13 3.31 12.39
N ARG A 76 18.14 2.45 12.10
CA ARG A 76 17.95 1.77 10.82
C ARG A 76 17.19 2.60 9.79
N LEU A 77 16.57 3.70 10.21
CA LEU A 77 15.84 4.59 9.31
C LEU A 77 16.80 5.56 8.62
N HIS A 78 16.89 5.42 7.30
CA HIS A 78 17.71 6.29 6.46
C HIS A 78 16.84 7.13 5.52
N TRP A 79 17.35 8.28 5.11
CA TRP A 79 16.68 9.22 4.23
C TRP A 79 17.53 9.48 2.98
N THR A 80 16.93 9.29 1.80
CA THR A 80 17.55 9.55 0.50
C THR A 80 16.84 10.71 -0.18
N ASP A 81 17.61 11.65 -0.75
CA ASP A 81 17.05 12.64 -1.68
C ASP A 81 16.66 11.93 -2.97
N THR A 82 15.37 11.80 -3.21
CA THR A 82 14.85 11.06 -4.35
C THR A 82 14.62 11.97 -5.56
N LYS A 83 14.82 11.42 -6.76
CA LYS A 83 14.45 12.06 -8.02
C LYS A 83 13.18 11.40 -8.55
N MET A 84 12.28 12.23 -9.09
CA MET A 84 11.07 11.79 -9.75
C MET A 84 11.16 12.04 -11.25
N GLY A 85 10.62 11.10 -12.03
CA GLY A 85 10.47 11.21 -13.47
C GLY A 85 9.00 11.33 -13.87
N TYR A 86 8.79 11.85 -15.06
CA TYR A 86 7.49 11.88 -15.72
C TYR A 86 7.67 11.48 -17.19
N TYR A 87 7.14 10.31 -17.56
CA TYR A 87 7.23 9.84 -18.94
C TYR A 87 5.97 10.24 -19.71
N TYR A 88 6.16 11.03 -20.76
CA TYR A 88 5.06 11.59 -21.57
C TYR A 88 5.52 11.83 -22.98
N GLN A 89 4.70 11.44 -23.97
CA GLN A 89 4.97 11.58 -25.41
C GLN A 89 6.37 11.06 -25.82
N GLY A 90 6.70 9.84 -25.37
CA GLY A 90 7.94 9.17 -25.69
C GLY A 90 9.19 9.76 -25.04
N LYS A 91 9.06 10.63 -24.03
CA LYS A 91 10.20 11.28 -23.36
C LYS A 91 10.09 11.22 -21.84
N LEU A 92 11.24 10.97 -21.21
CA LEU A 92 11.38 11.04 -19.75
C LEU A 92 11.76 12.48 -19.35
N HIS A 93 10.85 13.13 -18.64
CA HIS A 93 11.02 14.48 -18.11
C HIS A 93 11.38 14.43 -16.62
N LYS A 94 12.17 15.39 -16.13
CA LYS A 94 12.35 15.62 -14.70
C LYS A 94 11.03 16.06 -14.09
N TRP A 95 10.75 15.60 -12.86
CA TRP A 95 9.52 15.91 -12.14
C TRP A 95 9.77 16.14 -10.65
N GLY A 96 8.75 16.57 -9.91
CA GLY A 96 8.77 16.67 -8.45
C GLY A 96 9.36 17.94 -7.87
N THR A 97 9.90 18.87 -8.68
CA THR A 97 10.46 20.14 -8.21
C THR A 97 9.78 21.33 -8.89
N PRO A 98 9.81 22.55 -8.30
CA PRO A 98 9.29 23.74 -8.95
C PRO A 98 9.94 24.04 -10.31
N PHE A 99 11.26 23.83 -10.42
CA PHE A 99 11.97 24.03 -11.68
C PHE A 99 11.58 23.01 -12.74
N ALA A 100 11.37 21.75 -12.34
CA ALA A 100 10.87 20.71 -13.25
C ALA A 100 9.48 21.05 -13.78
N LEU A 101 8.59 21.54 -12.91
CA LEU A 101 7.24 21.99 -13.31
C LEU A 101 7.34 23.18 -14.28
N LEU A 102 8.17 24.20 -13.98
CA LEU A 102 8.34 25.35 -14.86
C LEU A 102 8.94 24.94 -16.22
N GLY A 103 9.88 24.01 -16.24
CA GLY A 103 10.52 23.49 -17.45
C GLY A 103 9.69 22.46 -18.23
N PHE A 104 8.55 21.98 -17.71
CA PHE A 104 7.74 20.96 -18.37
C PHE A 104 7.02 21.52 -19.61
N PRO A 105 7.29 21.02 -20.83
CA PRO A 105 6.88 21.70 -22.05
C PRO A 105 5.39 21.52 -22.41
N HIS A 106 4.71 20.55 -21.80
CA HIS A 106 3.34 20.17 -22.18
C HIS A 106 2.25 20.85 -21.33
N LEU A 107 2.62 21.80 -20.46
CA LEU A 107 1.71 22.65 -19.70
C LEU A 107 1.96 24.11 -19.98
N GLY A 108 0.88 24.89 -20.13
CA GLY A 108 0.92 26.34 -20.21
C GLY A 108 1.34 26.98 -18.88
N LEU A 109 1.80 28.23 -18.91
CA LEU A 109 2.22 28.93 -17.70
C LEU A 109 1.08 29.03 -16.65
N VAL A 110 -0.14 29.29 -17.11
CA VAL A 110 -1.33 29.37 -16.25
C VAL A 110 -1.58 28.02 -15.56
N ASP A 111 -1.49 26.91 -16.31
CA ASP A 111 -1.68 25.58 -15.75
C ASP A 111 -0.62 25.24 -14.71
N LYS A 112 0.64 25.62 -14.94
CA LYS A 112 1.75 25.45 -14.01
C LYS A 112 1.51 26.20 -12.69
N ILE A 113 1.06 27.45 -12.79
CA ILE A 113 0.73 28.27 -11.62
C ILE A 113 -0.43 27.62 -10.84
N ARG A 114 -1.51 27.26 -11.54
CA ARG A 114 -2.68 26.59 -10.92
C ARG A 114 -2.31 25.28 -10.26
N TYR A 115 -1.46 24.47 -10.90
CA TYR A 115 -0.95 23.22 -10.33
C TYR A 115 -0.15 23.48 -9.05
N ALA A 116 0.74 24.46 -9.04
CA ALA A 116 1.52 24.82 -7.85
C ALA A 116 0.60 25.31 -6.70
N LEU A 117 -0.37 26.15 -7.01
CA LEU A 117 -1.37 26.63 -6.03
C LEU A 117 -2.21 25.48 -5.47
N HIS A 118 -2.61 24.52 -6.31
CA HIS A 118 -3.34 23.33 -5.87
C HIS A 118 -2.50 22.51 -4.87
N VAL A 119 -1.24 22.24 -5.16
CA VAL A 119 -0.34 21.51 -4.23
C VAL A 119 -0.15 22.27 -2.93
N MET A 120 0.02 23.61 -2.98
CA MET A 120 0.17 24.44 -1.79
C MET A 120 -1.10 24.45 -0.94
N HIS A 121 -2.27 24.59 -1.56
CA HIS A 121 -3.56 24.51 -0.87
C HIS A 121 -3.73 23.15 -0.21
N THR A 122 -3.50 22.07 -0.94
CA THR A 122 -3.65 20.68 -0.46
C THR A 122 -2.76 20.39 0.75
N LYS A 123 -1.54 20.94 0.79
CA LYS A 123 -0.65 20.83 1.97
C LYS A 123 -1.23 21.45 3.24
N GLY A 124 -2.03 22.49 3.10
CA GLY A 124 -2.66 23.21 4.23
C GLY A 124 -3.93 22.55 4.76
N ILE A 125 -4.51 21.58 4.05
CA ILE A 125 -5.77 20.94 4.47
C ILE A 125 -5.48 20.06 5.70
N SER A 126 -6.18 20.33 6.81
CA SER A 126 -6.15 19.51 8.03
C SER A 126 -7.43 18.67 8.20
N ASP A 127 -8.57 19.17 7.73
CA ASP A 127 -9.86 18.49 7.76
C ASP A 127 -10.29 18.10 6.33
N TRP A 128 -10.45 16.81 6.12
CA TRP A 128 -10.81 16.22 4.83
C TRP A 128 -12.31 15.93 4.69
N THR A 129 -13.11 16.18 5.73
CA THR A 129 -14.54 15.81 5.79
C THR A 129 -15.34 16.44 4.65
N ALA A 130 -15.09 17.71 4.33
CA ALA A 130 -15.78 18.40 3.24
C ALA A 130 -15.47 17.80 1.86
N LEU A 131 -14.25 17.26 1.68
CA LEU A 131 -13.79 16.66 0.44
C LEU A 131 -14.13 15.17 0.33
N ASP A 132 -14.62 14.56 1.40
CA ASP A 132 -15.03 13.15 1.38
C ASP A 132 -16.13 12.89 0.34
N LYS A 133 -17.11 13.79 0.24
CA LYS A 133 -18.25 13.69 -0.68
C LYS A 133 -18.00 14.31 -2.05
N GLU A 134 -16.82 14.89 -2.27
CA GLU A 134 -16.44 15.49 -3.54
C GLU A 134 -15.68 14.50 -4.42
N ASN A 135 -15.96 14.56 -5.74
CA ASN A 135 -15.26 13.74 -6.72
C ASN A 135 -13.85 14.28 -7.00
N ALA A 136 -12.84 13.40 -6.97
CA ALA A 136 -11.44 13.77 -7.15
C ALA A 136 -11.14 14.39 -8.50
N ARG A 137 -11.74 13.86 -9.59
CA ARG A 137 -11.56 14.39 -10.94
C ARG A 137 -12.07 15.82 -11.02
N ASP A 138 -13.26 16.09 -10.49
CA ASP A 138 -13.89 17.40 -10.55
C ASP A 138 -13.12 18.39 -9.67
N TRP A 139 -12.71 17.98 -8.47
CA TRP A 139 -11.90 18.77 -7.56
C TRP A 139 -10.56 19.17 -8.19
N ILE A 140 -9.81 18.21 -8.71
CA ILE A 140 -8.51 18.46 -9.36
C ILE A 140 -8.72 19.35 -10.59
N THR A 141 -9.70 19.04 -11.46
CA THR A 141 -9.94 19.80 -12.70
C THR A 141 -10.29 21.25 -12.39
N ARG A 142 -11.10 21.51 -11.36
CA ARG A 142 -11.45 22.86 -10.91
C ARG A 142 -10.20 23.66 -10.50
N TRP A 143 -9.22 23.02 -9.87
CA TRP A 143 -7.97 23.65 -9.47
C TRP A 143 -7.02 23.87 -10.63
N ILE A 144 -6.65 22.81 -11.35
CA ILE A 144 -5.55 22.85 -12.32
C ILE A 144 -6.01 23.09 -13.77
N GLY A 145 -7.30 22.98 -14.06
CA GLY A 145 -7.88 23.10 -15.39
C GLY A 145 -7.91 21.76 -16.15
N PRO A 146 -8.77 21.66 -17.18
CA PRO A 146 -9.00 20.40 -17.90
C PRO A 146 -7.76 19.93 -18.68
N GLN A 147 -6.98 20.85 -19.25
CA GLN A 147 -5.76 20.49 -20.00
C GLN A 147 -4.70 19.89 -19.08
N ALA A 148 -4.45 20.51 -17.93
CA ALA A 148 -3.49 19.98 -16.97
C ALA A 148 -3.97 18.66 -16.36
N TYR A 149 -5.28 18.51 -16.10
CA TYR A 149 -5.85 17.24 -15.67
C TYR A 149 -5.58 16.13 -16.69
N LYS A 150 -5.88 16.38 -17.97
CA LYS A 150 -5.66 15.43 -19.05
C LYS A 150 -4.20 14.98 -19.13
N VAL A 151 -3.27 15.91 -19.04
CA VAL A 151 -1.84 15.61 -19.12
C VAL A 151 -1.34 14.86 -17.89
N MET A 152 -1.76 15.28 -16.66
CA MET A 152 -1.13 14.85 -15.42
C MET A 152 -1.83 13.70 -14.70
N TRP A 153 -3.16 13.53 -14.90
CA TRP A 153 -3.96 12.65 -14.04
C TRP A 153 -4.79 11.62 -14.80
N GLU A 154 -5.34 11.98 -15.96
CA GLU A 154 -6.32 11.15 -16.68
C GLU A 154 -5.80 9.73 -16.94
N LYS A 155 -4.60 9.63 -17.53
CA LYS A 155 -3.98 8.33 -17.84
C LYS A 155 -3.63 7.53 -16.57
N ALA A 156 -3.11 8.21 -15.56
CA ALA A 156 -2.78 7.58 -14.29
C ALA A 156 -4.03 7.00 -13.60
N PHE A 157 -5.15 7.74 -13.64
CA PHE A 157 -6.43 7.27 -13.10
C PHE A 157 -6.97 6.09 -13.92
N ALA A 158 -6.93 6.18 -15.24
CA ALA A 158 -7.38 5.10 -16.12
C ALA A 158 -6.57 3.80 -15.90
N LEU A 159 -5.25 3.88 -15.76
CA LEU A 159 -4.39 2.73 -15.56
C LEU A 159 -4.40 2.16 -14.14
N LYS A 160 -4.79 2.97 -13.15
CA LYS A 160 -4.79 2.54 -11.76
C LYS A 160 -6.16 2.11 -11.25
N PHE A 161 -7.24 2.71 -11.77
CA PHE A 161 -8.57 2.56 -11.22
C PHE A 161 -9.61 2.06 -12.22
N PHE A 162 -9.27 1.95 -13.51
CA PHE A 162 -10.11 1.41 -14.57
C PHE A 162 -11.54 1.99 -14.57
N GLU A 163 -12.57 1.14 -14.43
CA GLU A 163 -13.98 1.53 -14.38
C GLU A 163 -14.30 2.54 -13.28
N TYR A 164 -13.53 2.53 -12.19
CA TYR A 164 -13.69 3.43 -11.04
C TYR A 164 -12.98 4.78 -11.20
N GLN A 165 -12.26 5.01 -12.31
CA GLN A 165 -11.42 6.19 -12.51
C GLN A 165 -12.15 7.54 -12.37
N ASN A 166 -13.47 7.55 -12.59
CA ASN A 166 -14.29 8.75 -12.51
C ASN A 166 -15.10 8.84 -11.21
N ASP A 167 -14.93 7.90 -10.29
CA ASP A 167 -15.68 7.83 -9.04
C ASP A 167 -14.74 7.60 -7.84
N LEU A 168 -13.88 8.58 -7.62
CA LEU A 168 -12.89 8.56 -6.53
C LEU A 168 -13.08 9.76 -5.62
N SER A 169 -12.93 9.57 -4.31
CA SER A 169 -13.01 10.66 -3.33
C SER A 169 -11.85 11.64 -3.45
N ALA A 170 -12.16 12.94 -3.41
CA ALA A 170 -11.16 14.00 -3.37
C ALA A 170 -10.32 13.98 -2.09
N SER A 171 -10.89 13.57 -0.95
CA SER A 171 -10.14 13.36 0.30
C SER A 171 -9.02 12.35 0.09
N TRP A 172 -9.35 11.20 -0.49
CA TRP A 172 -8.39 10.11 -0.70
C TRP A 172 -7.24 10.48 -1.63
N ILE A 173 -7.52 11.16 -2.74
CA ILE A 173 -6.46 11.61 -3.64
C ILE A 173 -5.69 12.78 -3.04
N GLY A 174 -6.38 13.66 -2.31
CA GLY A 174 -5.78 14.83 -1.65
C GLY A 174 -4.75 14.45 -0.58
N THR A 175 -5.04 13.47 0.27
CA THR A 175 -4.08 13.01 1.29
C THR A 175 -2.81 12.46 0.68
N ARG A 176 -2.89 11.76 -0.46
CA ARG A 176 -1.72 11.29 -1.23
C ARG A 176 -0.86 12.44 -1.74
N ILE A 177 -1.51 13.46 -2.32
CA ILE A 177 -0.79 14.68 -2.77
C ILE A 177 -0.11 15.33 -1.58
N LYS A 178 -0.82 15.50 -0.46
CA LYS A 178 -0.28 16.11 0.76
C LYS A 178 0.91 15.33 1.33
N ARG A 179 0.78 14.00 1.47
CA ARG A 179 1.80 13.13 2.04
C ARG A 179 3.12 13.22 1.26
N VAL A 180 3.07 13.12 -0.07
CA VAL A 180 4.25 13.25 -0.93
C VAL A 180 4.79 14.68 -0.90
N ALA A 181 3.92 15.69 -0.97
CA ALA A 181 4.32 17.10 -0.95
C ALA A 181 4.97 17.55 0.36
N LEU A 182 4.70 16.87 1.48
CA LEU A 182 5.33 17.12 2.78
C LEU A 182 6.62 16.31 3.00
N SER A 183 6.85 15.25 2.21
CA SER A 183 8.06 14.42 2.36
C SER A 183 9.25 15.05 1.62
N ARG A 184 9.76 16.15 2.17
CA ARG A 184 10.84 16.94 1.58
C ARG A 184 11.88 17.34 2.61
N ARG A 185 13.14 17.43 2.19
CA ARG A 185 14.21 18.07 2.97
C ARG A 185 14.11 19.59 2.88
N ASN A 186 13.78 20.09 1.70
CA ASN A 186 13.55 21.52 1.42
C ASN A 186 12.62 21.66 0.18
N LEU A 187 12.40 22.88 -0.28
CA LEU A 187 11.51 23.13 -1.42
C LEU A 187 11.93 22.40 -2.71
N PHE A 188 13.23 22.16 -2.88
CA PHE A 188 13.81 21.60 -4.11
C PHE A 188 14.13 20.11 -4.04
N ASN A 189 14.27 19.56 -2.82
CA ASN A 189 14.70 18.19 -2.61
C ASN A 189 13.59 17.39 -1.92
N GLU A 190 12.99 16.50 -2.68
CA GLU A 190 12.16 15.45 -2.13
C GLU A 190 13.04 14.45 -1.38
N SER A 191 12.53 13.92 -0.28
CA SER A 191 13.28 12.98 0.54
C SER A 191 12.36 11.89 1.05
N MET A 192 12.68 10.65 0.69
CA MET A 192 11.96 9.47 1.14
C MET A 192 12.84 8.62 2.04
N GLY A 193 12.22 7.93 2.97
CA GLY A 193 12.90 7.06 3.91
C GLY A 193 12.79 5.59 3.53
N TYR A 194 13.76 4.82 3.99
CA TYR A 194 13.76 3.36 3.95
C TYR A 194 14.40 2.80 5.23
N LEU A 195 14.08 1.56 5.55
CA LEU A 195 14.75 0.85 6.63
C LEU A 195 15.94 0.05 6.08
N GLU A 196 17.08 0.15 6.72
CA GLU A 196 18.21 -0.74 6.43
C GLU A 196 17.81 -2.19 6.69
N GLY A 197 17.92 -3.03 5.66
CA GLY A 197 17.42 -4.41 5.67
C GLY A 197 15.95 -4.56 5.28
N GLY A 198 15.28 -3.47 4.84
CA GLY A 198 13.89 -3.47 4.38
C GLY A 198 12.88 -3.57 5.51
N SER A 199 11.59 -3.65 5.15
CA SER A 199 10.49 -3.82 6.12
C SER A 199 10.57 -5.13 6.90
N ALA A 200 11.31 -6.12 6.41
CA ALA A 200 11.55 -7.39 7.09
C ALA A 200 12.12 -7.20 8.50
N VAL A 201 13.04 -6.25 8.67
CA VAL A 201 13.67 -5.96 9.98
C VAL A 201 12.63 -5.50 10.99
N LEU A 202 11.73 -4.61 10.59
CA LEU A 202 10.63 -4.16 11.43
C LEU A 202 9.68 -5.31 11.77
N LEU A 203 9.25 -6.07 10.78
CA LEU A 203 8.29 -7.18 10.96
C LEU A 203 8.84 -8.27 11.87
N GLN A 204 10.11 -8.65 11.69
CA GLN A 204 10.79 -9.62 12.55
C GLN A 204 10.92 -9.11 13.98
N ARG A 205 11.20 -7.82 14.15
CA ARG A 205 11.28 -7.23 15.49
C ARG A 205 9.92 -7.15 16.18
N MET A 206 8.84 -6.81 15.44
CA MET A 206 7.47 -6.86 15.94
C MET A 206 7.08 -8.30 16.34
N ALA A 207 7.38 -9.29 15.52
CA ALA A 207 7.11 -10.70 15.82
C ALA A 207 7.89 -11.19 17.05
N ALA A 208 9.16 -10.79 17.18
CA ALA A 208 9.96 -11.09 18.38
C ALA A 208 9.35 -10.44 19.63
N GLU A 209 8.82 -9.22 19.52
CA GLU A 209 8.15 -8.54 20.62
C GLU A 209 6.84 -9.23 21.02
N VAL A 210 6.02 -9.67 20.04
CA VAL A 210 4.83 -10.51 20.30
C VAL A 210 5.23 -11.75 21.10
N THR A 211 6.28 -12.44 20.70
CA THR A 211 6.77 -13.65 21.40
C THR A 211 7.31 -13.31 22.80
N ARG A 212 8.07 -12.21 22.93
CA ARG A 212 8.61 -11.76 24.22
C ARG A 212 7.50 -11.43 25.24
N LEU A 213 6.38 -10.90 24.75
CA LEU A 213 5.21 -10.60 25.58
C LEU A 213 4.33 -11.84 25.86
N GLY A 214 4.72 -13.02 25.39
CA GLY A 214 4.03 -14.29 25.65
C GLY A 214 2.99 -14.67 24.60
N GLY A 215 2.91 -13.96 23.48
CA GLY A 215 2.06 -14.32 22.33
C GLY A 215 2.69 -15.42 21.48
N ARG A 216 1.88 -16.06 20.64
CA ARG A 216 2.32 -17.07 19.68
C ARG A 216 1.98 -16.63 18.25
N ILE A 217 2.84 -16.97 17.29
CA ILE A 217 2.60 -16.77 15.87
C ILE A 217 2.60 -18.15 15.19
N LEU A 218 1.49 -18.47 14.54
CA LEU A 218 1.21 -19.77 13.93
C LEU A 218 1.16 -19.57 12.41
N LEU A 219 2.26 -19.89 11.73
CA LEU A 219 2.38 -19.80 10.27
C LEU A 219 1.78 -21.03 9.60
N SER A 220 1.39 -20.90 8.33
CA SER A 220 0.73 -21.95 7.55
C SER A 220 -0.54 -22.50 8.20
N GLN A 221 -1.20 -21.66 9.02
CA GLN A 221 -2.41 -21.97 9.79
C GLN A 221 -3.56 -21.03 9.40
N PRO A 222 -4.22 -21.27 8.25
CA PRO A 222 -5.39 -20.48 7.86
C PRO A 222 -6.55 -20.72 8.84
N ILE A 223 -7.20 -19.64 9.26
CA ILE A 223 -8.50 -19.72 9.93
C ILE A 223 -9.56 -19.95 8.84
N GLU A 224 -10.30 -21.05 8.96
CA GLU A 224 -11.38 -21.41 8.04
C GLU A 224 -12.70 -20.75 8.44
N GLU A 225 -12.94 -20.62 9.76
CA GLU A 225 -14.20 -20.10 10.28
C GLU A 225 -14.01 -19.47 11.66
N VAL A 226 -14.72 -18.39 11.92
CA VAL A 226 -14.94 -17.84 13.25
C VAL A 226 -16.26 -18.40 13.79
N ALA A 227 -16.15 -19.31 14.76
CA ALA A 227 -17.29 -19.95 15.39
C ALA A 227 -17.98 -18.99 16.38
N SER A 228 -19.32 -19.00 16.38
CA SER A 228 -20.12 -18.19 17.29
C SER A 228 -21.29 -18.98 17.88
N VAL A 229 -21.68 -18.60 19.10
CA VAL A 229 -22.84 -19.14 19.81
C VAL A 229 -23.61 -17.97 20.41
N ASP A 230 -24.90 -17.92 20.22
CA ASP A 230 -25.81 -16.89 20.76
C ASP A 230 -25.31 -15.43 20.47
N GLY A 231 -24.83 -15.18 19.24
CA GLY A 231 -24.38 -13.85 18.83
C GLY A 231 -23.04 -13.42 19.40
N LYS A 232 -22.26 -14.34 19.96
CA LYS A 232 -20.94 -14.09 20.53
C LYS A 232 -19.91 -15.06 19.95
N VAL A 233 -18.67 -14.58 19.74
CA VAL A 233 -17.52 -15.43 19.38
C VAL A 233 -17.33 -16.52 20.42
N ALA A 234 -17.20 -17.76 19.96
CA ALA A 234 -16.88 -18.95 20.76
C ALA A 234 -15.45 -19.48 20.46
N GLY A 235 -14.87 -19.06 19.33
CA GLY A 235 -13.53 -19.48 18.93
C GLY A 235 -13.35 -19.45 17.43
N ILE A 236 -12.38 -20.24 16.96
CA ILE A 236 -12.06 -20.38 15.54
C ILE A 236 -11.99 -21.87 15.16
N ARG A 237 -12.16 -22.14 13.88
CA ARG A 237 -11.89 -23.44 13.27
C ARG A 237 -10.68 -23.32 12.33
N THR A 238 -9.76 -24.23 12.47
CA THR A 238 -8.60 -24.44 11.58
C THR A 238 -8.59 -25.90 11.12
N ARG A 239 -7.63 -26.29 10.29
CA ARG A 239 -7.43 -27.70 9.90
C ARG A 239 -7.21 -28.64 11.08
N ASP A 240 -6.63 -28.10 12.17
CA ASP A 240 -6.29 -28.88 13.38
C ASP A 240 -7.48 -28.99 14.36
N GLY A 241 -8.64 -28.39 14.01
CA GLY A 241 -9.87 -28.45 14.81
C GLY A 241 -10.32 -27.11 15.37
N HIS A 242 -11.13 -27.18 16.43
CA HIS A 242 -11.69 -26.00 17.09
C HIS A 242 -10.79 -25.51 18.23
N HIS A 243 -10.63 -24.19 18.30
CA HIS A 243 -9.86 -23.51 19.36
C HIS A 243 -10.73 -22.43 19.99
N ALA A 244 -10.95 -22.50 21.31
CA ALA A 244 -11.77 -21.55 22.04
C ALA A 244 -11.05 -20.22 22.22
N TYR A 245 -11.72 -19.10 21.94
CA TYR A 245 -11.27 -17.73 22.14
C TYR A 245 -12.43 -16.85 22.63
N ASP A 246 -12.11 -15.86 23.47
CA ASP A 246 -13.07 -14.85 23.92
C ASP A 246 -13.31 -13.77 22.85
N GLY A 247 -12.35 -13.56 21.96
CA GLY A 247 -12.43 -12.63 20.86
C GLY A 247 -11.54 -12.99 19.69
N VAL A 248 -11.94 -12.48 18.52
CA VAL A 248 -11.18 -12.60 17.27
C VAL A 248 -11.01 -11.22 16.64
N VAL A 249 -9.79 -10.89 16.27
CA VAL A 249 -9.43 -9.65 15.56
C VAL A 249 -8.92 -10.01 14.17
N SER A 250 -9.67 -9.65 13.13
CA SER A 250 -9.28 -9.90 11.74
C SER A 250 -8.58 -8.68 11.14
N THR A 251 -7.39 -8.91 10.61
CA THR A 251 -6.64 -7.95 9.78
C THR A 251 -6.40 -8.48 8.36
N ALA A 252 -7.10 -9.57 8.00
CA ALA A 252 -7.18 -10.06 6.64
C ALA A 252 -8.07 -9.13 5.79
N PRO A 253 -7.94 -9.14 4.46
CA PRO A 253 -8.85 -8.42 3.59
C PRO A 253 -10.31 -8.67 3.95
N ILE A 254 -11.09 -7.59 4.14
CA ILE A 254 -12.47 -7.69 4.64
C ILE A 254 -13.37 -8.51 3.71
N GLN A 255 -13.02 -8.66 2.43
CA GLN A 255 -13.73 -9.51 1.47
C GLN A 255 -13.76 -10.99 1.87
N TYR A 256 -12.85 -11.45 2.74
CA TYR A 256 -12.90 -12.82 3.28
C TYR A 256 -13.88 -12.94 4.46
N VAL A 257 -14.23 -11.83 5.10
CA VAL A 257 -15.02 -11.82 6.34
C VAL A 257 -16.40 -12.47 6.17
N PRO A 258 -17.21 -12.16 5.13
CA PRO A 258 -18.53 -12.80 4.96
C PRO A 258 -18.46 -14.33 4.88
N GLY A 259 -17.44 -14.88 4.23
CA GLY A 259 -17.25 -16.33 4.13
C GLY A 259 -16.64 -16.97 5.38
N MET A 260 -15.80 -16.23 6.11
CA MET A 260 -15.11 -16.72 7.31
C MET A 260 -15.95 -16.60 8.58
N VAL A 261 -16.94 -15.69 8.62
CA VAL A 261 -17.69 -15.35 9.83
C VAL A 261 -19.21 -15.50 9.60
N PRO A 262 -19.73 -16.74 9.55
CA PRO A 262 -21.15 -16.99 9.23
C PRO A 262 -22.12 -16.43 10.28
N GLY A 263 -21.65 -16.12 11.49
CA GLY A 263 -22.45 -15.52 12.56
C GLY A 263 -22.73 -14.02 12.41
N LEU A 264 -22.21 -13.36 11.36
CA LEU A 264 -22.52 -11.95 11.10
C LEU A 264 -23.92 -11.78 10.50
N PRO A 265 -24.65 -10.70 10.89
CA PRO A 265 -25.90 -10.35 10.23
C PRO A 265 -25.67 -10.11 8.72
N LYS A 266 -26.64 -10.60 7.90
CA LYS A 266 -26.55 -10.48 6.43
C LYS A 266 -26.35 -9.02 5.97
N THR A 267 -27.04 -8.07 6.58
CA THR A 267 -26.93 -6.64 6.25
C THR A 267 -25.51 -6.12 6.47
N PHE A 268 -24.82 -6.58 7.52
CA PHE A 268 -23.42 -6.22 7.77
C PHE A 268 -22.48 -6.91 6.77
N ALA A 269 -22.70 -8.18 6.48
CA ALA A 269 -21.93 -8.92 5.48
C ALA A 269 -22.08 -8.30 4.08
N ASP A 270 -23.28 -7.86 3.70
CA ASP A 270 -23.55 -7.17 2.44
C ASP A 270 -22.81 -5.81 2.39
N GLN A 271 -22.77 -5.05 3.50
CA GLN A 271 -21.99 -3.79 3.59
C GLN A 271 -20.49 -4.05 3.40
N VAL A 272 -19.95 -5.08 4.01
CA VAL A 272 -18.53 -5.48 3.82
C VAL A 272 -18.26 -5.87 2.36
N ALA A 273 -19.16 -6.65 1.76
CA ALA A 273 -19.03 -7.11 0.37
C ALA A 273 -19.12 -5.98 -0.65
N ALA A 274 -19.72 -4.84 -0.30
CA ALA A 274 -19.82 -3.67 -1.17
C ALA A 274 -18.51 -2.86 -1.29
N ILE A 275 -17.49 -3.17 -0.48
CA ILE A 275 -16.19 -2.48 -0.55
C ILE A 275 -15.37 -3.08 -1.68
N GLU A 276 -15.20 -2.31 -2.74
CA GLU A 276 -14.49 -2.73 -3.95
C GLU A 276 -12.97 -2.65 -3.81
N ASN A 277 -12.28 -3.53 -4.54
CA ASN A 277 -10.83 -3.58 -4.61
C ASN A 277 -10.35 -3.83 -6.04
N ILE A 278 -9.21 -3.23 -6.41
CA ILE A 278 -8.52 -3.56 -7.65
C ILE A 278 -7.30 -4.44 -7.32
N PRO A 279 -7.17 -5.59 -8.00
CA PRO A 279 -6.00 -6.43 -7.94
C PRO A 279 -4.74 -5.78 -8.50
N VAL A 280 -3.58 -6.30 -8.12
CA VAL A 280 -2.28 -5.92 -8.69
C VAL A 280 -1.53 -7.17 -9.17
N ALA A 281 -0.91 -7.06 -10.34
CA ALA A 281 0.20 -7.91 -10.74
C ALA A 281 1.46 -7.03 -10.78
N CYS A 282 2.47 -7.36 -9.99
CA CYS A 282 3.68 -6.57 -9.89
C CYS A 282 4.86 -7.36 -10.46
N VAL A 283 5.38 -6.90 -11.59
CA VAL A 283 6.62 -7.43 -12.16
C VAL A 283 7.80 -6.82 -11.41
N ILE A 284 8.77 -7.66 -11.07
CA ILE A 284 10.00 -7.29 -10.37
C ILE A 284 11.17 -7.74 -11.22
N LEU A 285 12.12 -6.83 -11.43
CA LEU A 285 13.33 -7.08 -12.21
C LEU A 285 14.56 -6.77 -11.37
N LYS A 286 15.55 -7.66 -11.40
CA LYS A 286 16.91 -7.40 -10.91
C LYS A 286 17.78 -7.12 -12.13
N LEU A 287 18.42 -5.96 -12.15
CA LEU A 287 19.21 -5.49 -13.28
C LEU A 287 20.67 -5.25 -12.87
N SER A 288 21.59 -5.42 -13.82
CA SER A 288 23.00 -5.11 -13.63
C SER A 288 23.35 -3.62 -13.79
N LYS A 289 22.42 -2.83 -14.33
CA LYS A 289 22.55 -1.38 -14.50
C LYS A 289 21.22 -0.71 -14.22
N PRO A 290 21.22 0.58 -13.79
CA PRO A 290 20.00 1.33 -13.57
C PRO A 290 19.28 1.61 -14.89
N VAL A 291 17.97 1.70 -14.85
CA VAL A 291 17.16 2.19 -15.98
C VAL A 291 17.25 3.72 -16.07
N SER A 292 17.24 4.38 -14.91
CA SER A 292 17.28 5.83 -14.79
C SER A 292 17.93 6.26 -13.47
N GLU A 293 17.99 7.56 -13.23
CA GLU A 293 18.36 8.13 -11.93
C GLU A 293 17.14 8.36 -11.01
N ASN A 294 15.92 8.03 -11.47
CA ASN A 294 14.70 8.33 -10.74
C ASN A 294 14.33 7.17 -9.81
N PHE A 295 13.85 7.50 -8.61
CA PHE A 295 13.20 6.53 -7.73
C PHE A 295 11.84 6.11 -8.29
N TRP A 296 11.06 7.08 -8.75
CA TRP A 296 9.73 6.86 -9.29
C TRP A 296 9.55 7.59 -10.62
N ILE A 297 9.08 6.88 -11.63
CA ILE A 297 8.68 7.46 -12.90
C ILE A 297 7.15 7.34 -13.00
N ASN A 298 6.45 8.47 -12.97
CA ASN A 298 5.03 8.51 -13.33
C ASN A 298 4.90 8.37 -14.85
N ILE A 299 3.95 7.58 -15.30
CA ILE A 299 3.76 7.29 -16.71
C ILE A 299 2.38 7.79 -17.15
N SER A 300 2.37 8.66 -18.14
CA SER A 300 1.17 9.21 -18.80
C SER A 300 1.36 9.16 -20.31
N ASP A 301 1.65 7.97 -20.81
CA ASP A 301 1.91 7.71 -22.24
C ASP A 301 1.00 6.60 -22.74
N ASP A 302 0.51 6.71 -23.99
CA ASP A 302 -0.44 5.73 -24.54
C ASP A 302 0.21 4.39 -24.89
N CYS A 303 1.51 4.38 -25.10
CA CYS A 303 2.27 3.18 -25.45
C CYS A 303 2.64 2.31 -24.24
N ILE A 304 2.43 2.79 -23.00
CA ILE A 304 2.79 2.09 -21.78
C ILE A 304 1.55 1.89 -20.90
N ALA A 305 1.25 0.65 -20.55
CA ALA A 305 0.03 0.25 -19.84
C ALA A 305 0.24 0.03 -18.33
N ILE A 306 1.23 0.70 -17.72
CA ILE A 306 1.43 0.73 -16.27
C ILE A 306 1.44 2.20 -15.79
N PRO A 307 0.91 2.51 -14.60
CA PRO A 307 0.83 3.89 -14.11
C PRO A 307 2.17 4.46 -13.64
N GLY A 308 3.18 3.62 -13.48
CA GLY A 308 4.50 4.04 -13.04
C GLY A 308 5.51 2.91 -12.97
N LEU A 309 6.77 3.30 -12.89
CA LEU A 309 7.92 2.42 -12.69
C LEU A 309 8.68 2.87 -11.44
N ILE A 310 8.99 1.93 -10.55
CA ILE A 310 9.67 2.23 -9.29
C ILE A 310 11.05 1.57 -9.31
N GLU A 311 12.08 2.38 -9.46
CA GLU A 311 13.47 1.92 -9.39
C GLU A 311 13.95 2.02 -7.94
N TYR A 312 13.62 0.98 -7.16
CA TYR A 312 13.74 0.97 -5.70
C TYR A 312 15.17 1.14 -5.21
N SER A 313 16.15 0.70 -5.99
CA SER A 313 17.58 0.87 -5.67
C SER A 313 18.03 2.33 -5.67
N ASN A 314 17.27 3.25 -6.30
CA ASN A 314 17.54 4.68 -6.24
C ASN A 314 17.02 5.32 -4.93
N LEU A 315 16.19 4.62 -4.16
CA LEU A 315 15.83 4.97 -2.79
C LEU A 315 16.73 4.24 -1.79
N ASN A 316 16.81 2.93 -1.90
CA ASN A 316 17.57 2.04 -1.02
C ASN A 316 18.70 1.40 -1.81
N PRO A 317 19.89 2.01 -1.86
CA PRO A 317 21.00 1.49 -2.63
C PRO A 317 21.44 0.15 -2.08
N GLY A 318 21.48 -0.86 -2.96
CA GLY A 318 21.92 -2.21 -2.64
C GLY A 318 23.36 -2.23 -2.11
N LYS A 319 23.73 -3.34 -1.47
CA LYS A 319 25.06 -3.50 -0.86
C LYS A 319 26.18 -3.81 -1.86
N GLY A 320 25.86 -3.93 -3.15
CA GLY A 320 26.82 -4.30 -4.18
C GLY A 320 26.62 -3.59 -5.53
N PRO A 321 27.67 -3.44 -6.33
CA PRO A 321 27.55 -2.91 -7.68
C PRO A 321 26.72 -3.89 -8.55
N GLY A 322 25.82 -3.34 -9.36
CA GLY A 322 25.01 -4.13 -10.30
C GLY A 322 23.74 -4.77 -9.71
N GLU A 323 23.26 -4.27 -8.60
CA GLU A 323 22.00 -4.74 -7.95
C GLU A 323 20.94 -3.64 -8.02
N HIS A 324 20.26 -3.54 -9.16
CA HIS A 324 19.19 -2.57 -9.36
C HIS A 324 17.84 -3.30 -9.38
N ILE A 325 16.96 -2.94 -8.46
CA ILE A 325 15.61 -3.53 -8.33
C ILE A 325 14.58 -2.56 -8.87
N VAL A 326 13.79 -3.05 -9.80
CA VAL A 326 12.70 -2.31 -10.45
C VAL A 326 11.38 -3.02 -10.20
N TYR A 327 10.35 -2.26 -9.78
CA TYR A 327 8.97 -2.73 -9.66
C TYR A 327 8.10 -2.05 -10.72
N ALA A 328 7.32 -2.84 -11.43
CA ALA A 328 6.36 -2.40 -12.44
C ALA A 328 4.96 -2.94 -12.10
N PRO A 329 4.12 -2.18 -11.36
CA PRO A 329 2.81 -2.63 -10.96
C PRO A 329 1.78 -2.44 -12.07
N TYR A 330 1.05 -3.49 -12.41
CA TYR A 330 -0.20 -3.47 -13.15
C TYR A 330 -1.37 -3.52 -12.18
N TYR A 331 -2.11 -2.44 -12.05
CA TYR A 331 -3.42 -2.48 -11.41
C TYR A 331 -4.44 -2.83 -12.47
N MET A 332 -5.25 -3.87 -12.26
CA MET A 332 -6.26 -4.27 -13.24
C MET A 332 -7.32 -5.17 -12.58
N PRO A 333 -8.58 -5.07 -12.99
CA PRO A 333 -9.63 -5.97 -12.52
C PRO A 333 -9.37 -7.39 -13.02
N LYS A 334 -9.89 -8.40 -12.31
CA LYS A 334 -9.75 -9.82 -12.73
C LYS A 334 -10.36 -10.12 -14.11
N THR A 335 -11.28 -9.27 -14.54
CA THR A 335 -11.92 -9.35 -15.88
C THR A 335 -11.02 -8.82 -16.99
N HIS A 336 -9.96 -8.10 -16.66
CA HIS A 336 -9.03 -7.56 -17.67
C HIS A 336 -8.27 -8.71 -18.36
N PRO A 337 -8.12 -8.74 -19.69
CA PRO A 337 -7.46 -9.84 -20.41
C PRO A 337 -6.05 -10.14 -19.90
N LYS A 338 -5.27 -9.13 -19.54
CA LYS A 338 -3.90 -9.32 -19.00
C LYS A 338 -3.85 -10.01 -17.63
N TRP A 339 -4.96 -10.06 -16.88
CA TRP A 339 -4.99 -10.82 -15.63
C TRP A 339 -4.79 -12.33 -15.87
N GLN A 340 -5.20 -12.81 -17.05
CA GLN A 340 -5.02 -14.20 -17.48
C GLN A 340 -3.65 -14.48 -18.14
N TRP A 341 -2.86 -13.44 -18.38
CA TRP A 341 -1.54 -13.61 -18.96
C TRP A 341 -0.62 -14.38 -18.00
N SER A 342 0.32 -15.14 -18.58
CA SER A 342 1.40 -15.75 -17.79
C SER A 342 2.30 -14.65 -17.20
N ASN A 343 3.05 -15.02 -16.16
CA ASN A 343 4.06 -14.11 -15.60
C ASN A 343 5.07 -13.68 -16.65
N GLN A 344 5.47 -14.59 -17.56
CA GLN A 344 6.42 -14.29 -18.62
C GLN A 344 5.88 -13.23 -19.59
N GLN A 345 4.62 -13.31 -20.00
CA GLN A 345 4.02 -12.32 -20.89
C GLN A 345 4.00 -10.91 -20.25
N LEU A 346 3.71 -10.80 -18.94
CA LEU A 346 3.78 -9.52 -18.24
C LEU A 346 5.24 -9.02 -18.12
N ILE A 347 6.19 -9.91 -17.89
CA ILE A 347 7.62 -9.59 -17.82
C ILE A 347 8.10 -9.08 -19.18
N ASP A 348 7.79 -9.79 -20.27
CA ASP A 348 8.21 -9.41 -21.63
C ASP A 348 7.67 -8.04 -22.03
N GLU A 349 6.42 -7.75 -21.64
CA GLU A 349 5.83 -6.43 -21.88
C GLU A 349 6.56 -5.35 -21.07
N VAL A 350 6.87 -5.57 -19.80
CA VAL A 350 7.65 -4.61 -18.98
C VAL A 350 9.04 -4.40 -19.58
N VAL A 351 9.69 -5.44 -20.05
CA VAL A 351 11.01 -5.33 -20.72
C VAL A 351 10.91 -4.40 -21.94
N SER A 352 9.84 -4.49 -22.73
CA SER A 352 9.61 -3.58 -23.85
C SER A 352 9.42 -2.11 -23.38
N TYR A 353 8.75 -1.89 -22.26
CA TYR A 353 8.61 -0.57 -21.68
C TYR A 353 9.93 0.03 -21.17
N LEU A 354 10.81 -0.82 -20.60
CA LEU A 354 12.14 -0.36 -20.20
C LEU A 354 12.95 0.14 -21.40
N GLN A 355 12.83 -0.52 -22.56
CA GLN A 355 13.48 -0.06 -23.81
C GLN A 355 12.91 1.26 -24.32
N MET A 356 11.61 1.51 -24.13
CA MET A 356 11.00 2.79 -24.48
C MET A 356 11.47 3.92 -23.55
N ILE A 357 11.55 3.63 -22.23
CA ILE A 357 11.93 4.62 -21.21
C ILE A 357 13.44 4.95 -21.31
N ASN A 358 14.28 3.94 -21.55
CA ASN A 358 15.71 4.07 -21.72
C ASN A 358 16.16 3.36 -23.02
N PRO A 359 16.42 4.10 -24.10
CA PRO A 359 16.87 3.51 -25.37
C PRO A 359 18.18 2.72 -25.29
N ASP A 360 19.02 2.98 -24.28
CA ASP A 360 20.25 2.24 -24.05
C ASP A 360 20.06 0.92 -23.29
N PHE A 361 18.83 0.67 -22.78
CA PHE A 361 18.50 -0.56 -22.07
C PHE A 361 18.68 -1.78 -22.96
N LYS A 362 19.32 -2.82 -22.41
CA LYS A 362 19.56 -4.08 -23.10
C LYS A 362 19.03 -5.25 -22.27
N PRO A 363 18.39 -6.26 -22.88
CA PRO A 363 17.91 -7.44 -22.18
C PRO A 363 18.99 -8.16 -21.34
N GLU A 364 20.26 -8.08 -21.75
CA GLU A 364 21.40 -8.66 -21.04
C GLU A 364 21.66 -8.01 -19.67
N TRP A 365 21.04 -6.86 -19.39
CA TRP A 365 21.09 -6.24 -18.06
C TRP A 365 20.24 -7.01 -17.05
N ILE A 366 19.25 -7.79 -17.51
CA ILE A 366 18.36 -8.58 -16.65
C ILE A 366 19.14 -9.73 -16.02
N ARG A 367 19.10 -9.81 -14.69
CA ARG A 367 19.69 -10.91 -13.89
C ARG A 367 18.64 -11.88 -13.42
N ALA A 368 17.52 -11.36 -12.92
CA ALA A 368 16.39 -12.17 -12.48
C ALA A 368 15.08 -11.42 -12.72
N THR A 369 13.98 -12.17 -12.82
CA THR A 369 12.62 -11.66 -13.00
C THR A 369 11.66 -12.38 -12.08
N HIS A 370 10.63 -11.68 -11.60
CA HIS A 370 9.56 -12.26 -10.80
C HIS A 370 8.25 -11.50 -11.05
N CYS A 371 7.11 -12.14 -10.75
CA CYS A 371 5.81 -11.48 -10.78
C CYS A 371 4.93 -12.00 -9.64
N HIS A 372 4.52 -11.11 -8.76
CA HIS A 372 3.52 -11.38 -7.73
C HIS A 372 2.15 -10.86 -8.14
N ARG A 373 1.10 -11.60 -7.76
CA ARG A 373 -0.30 -11.15 -7.86
C ARG A 373 -0.94 -11.09 -6.49
N TYR A 374 -1.78 -10.05 -6.29
CA TYR A 374 -2.57 -9.91 -5.09
C TYR A 374 -3.94 -9.33 -5.42
N GLU A 375 -5.00 -10.00 -4.96
CA GLU A 375 -6.37 -9.69 -5.38
C GLU A 375 -6.94 -8.44 -4.70
N TYR A 376 -6.61 -8.21 -3.45
CA TYR A 376 -7.15 -7.12 -2.64
C TYR A 376 -6.09 -6.04 -2.40
N ALA A 377 -5.48 -5.58 -3.51
CA ALA A 377 -4.32 -4.72 -3.44
C ALA A 377 -4.67 -3.25 -3.19
N GLN A 378 -5.75 -2.77 -3.79
CA GLN A 378 -6.12 -1.38 -3.70
C GLN A 378 -7.62 -1.24 -3.49
N THR A 379 -8.02 -0.87 -2.28
CA THR A 379 -9.40 -0.47 -2.00
C THR A 379 -9.78 0.74 -2.84
N ILE A 380 -10.98 0.73 -3.39
CA ILE A 380 -11.58 1.86 -4.11
C ILE A 380 -12.38 2.68 -3.12
N CYS A 381 -12.09 3.96 -3.07
CA CYS A 381 -12.74 4.91 -2.17
C CYS A 381 -13.52 5.95 -2.99
N PRO A 382 -14.83 5.71 -3.28
CA PRO A 382 -15.68 6.69 -3.95
C PRO A 382 -16.03 7.86 -3.02
N PRO A 383 -16.65 8.92 -3.53
CA PRO A 383 -17.22 9.99 -2.70
C PRO A 383 -18.18 9.45 -1.63
N GLY A 384 -18.02 9.91 -0.39
CA GLY A 384 -18.79 9.42 0.75
C GLY A 384 -18.30 8.09 1.33
N PHE A 385 -17.09 7.67 1.01
CA PHE A 385 -16.54 6.39 1.45
C PHE A 385 -16.49 6.22 2.98
N GLN A 386 -16.33 7.32 3.71
CA GLN A 386 -16.38 7.29 5.17
C GLN A 386 -17.69 6.70 5.72
N ASP A 387 -18.82 7.03 5.07
CA ASP A 387 -20.15 6.53 5.46
C ASP A 387 -20.37 5.07 5.00
N MET A 388 -19.60 4.58 4.03
CA MET A 388 -19.67 3.18 3.53
C MET A 388 -18.93 2.20 4.40
N LEU A 389 -17.88 2.64 5.11
CA LEU A 389 -17.06 1.76 5.94
C LEU A 389 -17.89 1.16 7.08
N PRO A 390 -17.95 -0.18 7.18
CA PRO A 390 -18.57 -0.81 8.35
C PRO A 390 -17.74 -0.53 9.61
N PRO A 391 -18.35 -0.50 10.80
CA PRO A 391 -17.60 -0.28 12.04
C PRO A 391 -16.60 -1.42 12.30
N MET A 392 -15.42 -1.07 12.85
CA MET A 392 -14.39 -2.04 13.24
C MET A 392 -14.90 -3.03 14.29
N LYS A 393 -15.70 -2.55 15.24
CA LYS A 393 -16.45 -3.37 16.20
C LYS A 393 -17.73 -3.84 15.53
N THR A 394 -17.79 -5.13 15.21
CA THR A 394 -18.90 -5.69 14.46
C THR A 394 -20.12 -5.99 15.36
N PRO A 395 -21.31 -6.26 14.76
CA PRO A 395 -22.48 -6.73 15.52
C PRO A 395 -22.28 -8.08 16.22
N LEU A 396 -21.34 -8.93 15.76
CA LEU A 396 -20.98 -10.16 16.44
C LEU A 396 -20.08 -9.84 17.63
N GLN A 397 -20.60 -10.03 18.84
CA GLN A 397 -19.85 -9.74 20.06
C GLN A 397 -18.53 -10.52 20.10
N GLY A 398 -17.42 -9.82 20.30
CA GLY A 398 -16.08 -10.41 20.35
C GLY A 398 -15.40 -10.53 18.98
N PHE A 399 -16.04 -10.11 17.88
CA PHE A 399 -15.40 -10.05 16.57
C PHE A 399 -15.12 -8.60 16.16
N TYR A 400 -13.86 -8.34 15.80
CA TYR A 400 -13.34 -7.03 15.38
C TYR A 400 -12.62 -7.19 14.06
N MET A 401 -12.70 -6.20 13.18
CA MET A 401 -12.04 -6.26 11.89
C MET A 401 -11.54 -4.90 11.41
N ALA A 402 -10.45 -4.92 10.71
CA ALA A 402 -9.96 -3.84 9.86
C ALA A 402 -9.02 -4.39 8.79
N ASP A 403 -8.95 -3.72 7.67
CA ASP A 403 -7.94 -3.94 6.63
C ASP A 403 -7.49 -2.60 6.02
N THR A 404 -6.94 -2.63 4.83
CA THR A 404 -6.47 -1.43 4.13
C THR A 404 -7.57 -0.42 3.79
N ALA A 405 -8.85 -0.78 3.83
CA ALA A 405 -9.96 0.14 3.63
C ALA A 405 -10.05 1.18 4.76
N TYR A 406 -9.66 0.78 5.97
CA TYR A 406 -9.72 1.62 7.18
C TYR A 406 -8.56 2.63 7.29
N TYR A 407 -7.64 2.67 6.32
CA TYR A 407 -6.66 3.76 6.23
C TYR A 407 -7.29 5.06 5.72
N TYR A 408 -8.45 4.96 5.07
CA TYR A 408 -9.14 6.14 4.54
C TYR A 408 -9.25 7.26 5.57
N PRO A 409 -8.97 8.53 5.19
CA PRO A 409 -8.66 8.98 3.82
C PRO A 409 -7.19 8.84 3.41
N GLU A 410 -6.32 8.27 4.24
CA GLU A 410 -4.88 8.13 3.95
C GLU A 410 -4.60 7.02 2.92
N ASP A 411 -3.39 7.05 2.35
CA ASP A 411 -2.94 6.02 1.42
C ASP A 411 -2.33 4.83 2.16
N ARG A 412 -2.28 3.70 1.47
CA ARG A 412 -1.70 2.46 1.98
C ARG A 412 -0.24 2.64 2.36
N SER A 413 0.08 2.28 3.59
CA SER A 413 1.44 2.29 4.09
C SER A 413 1.59 1.40 5.32
N ILE A 414 2.82 1.08 5.68
CA ILE A 414 3.12 0.42 6.95
C ILE A 414 2.73 1.33 8.12
N ASN A 415 2.89 2.64 7.98
CA ASN A 415 2.47 3.63 8.96
C ASN A 415 0.99 3.51 9.32
N GLU A 416 0.12 3.48 8.29
CA GLU A 416 -1.32 3.34 8.50
C GLU A 416 -1.69 1.96 9.05
N SER A 417 -0.98 0.91 8.65
CA SER A 417 -1.14 -0.43 9.25
C SER A 417 -0.92 -0.40 10.76
N ILE A 418 0.12 0.30 11.21
CA ILE A 418 0.47 0.45 12.63
C ILE A 418 -0.62 1.27 13.34
N ALA A 419 -1.00 2.43 12.79
CA ALA A 419 -2.01 3.31 13.39
C ALA A 419 -3.36 2.60 13.55
N VAL A 420 -3.84 1.95 12.48
CA VAL A 420 -5.12 1.23 12.47
C VAL A 420 -5.07 -0.01 13.35
N GLY A 421 -3.95 -0.76 13.36
CA GLY A 421 -3.79 -1.93 14.23
C GLY A 421 -3.88 -1.59 15.71
N ALA A 422 -3.28 -0.48 16.13
CA ALA A 422 -3.39 0.01 17.50
C ALA A 422 -4.82 0.49 17.82
N LYS A 423 -5.45 1.25 16.90
CA LYS A 423 -6.82 1.75 17.04
C LYS A 423 -7.85 0.63 17.15
N LEU A 424 -7.68 -0.45 16.35
CA LEU A 424 -8.62 -1.58 16.27
C LEU A 424 -8.85 -2.26 17.63
N VAL A 425 -7.85 -2.23 18.51
CA VAL A 425 -7.88 -2.89 19.83
C VAL A 425 -7.77 -1.89 20.99
N ALA A 426 -7.97 -0.60 20.73
CA ALA A 426 -7.77 0.45 21.74
C ALA A 426 -8.70 0.27 22.95
N ASP A 427 -9.95 -0.14 22.73
CA ASP A 427 -10.98 -0.28 23.75
C ASP A 427 -11.11 -1.72 24.33
N LEU A 428 -10.18 -2.63 24.01
CA LEU A 428 -10.20 -4.02 24.45
C LEU A 428 -9.34 -4.27 25.69
#